data_300413e1cfb9cbe5b933a6e797df5ddf
#
_entry.id   300413e1cfb9cbe5b933a6e797df5ddf
#
_cell.length_a   1.000
_cell.length_b   1.000
_cell.length_c   1.000
_cell.angle_alpha   90.00
_cell.angle_beta   90.00
_cell.angle_gamma   90.00
#
_symmetry.space_group_name_H-M   'P 1'
#
loop_
_entity.id
_entity.type
_entity.pdbx_description
1 polymer ?
#
loop_
_entity_poly.entity_id
_entity_poly.type
_entity_poly.pdbx_seq_one_letter_code
_entity_poly.pdbx_strand_id
1 'polypeptide(L)'
;MLSNPVVISIVVLLALSLLRVNVVIALVISALTAGLCGDLGLSKTIEAFTGGLGGGAEVAMNYAMLGAFAIAISKSGITDLLAYKIITRMNKTPTDKNLAWFKYMLLGILLLFAISSQNLLPVHIAFIPIVVPPLLSIFNRLKIDRRAVACIITFGLTATYMILPVGFGKIFIESILVKNINLAGAPLGLQTSVGEVSFAMLIPVIGMILGLLTAVFVTYRKPREYVVTTAEPTT
;
A
#
# COMPACT_ATOMS: atom_id res chain seq x y z
N MET A 1 23.22 6.88 -18.28
CA MET A 1 22.10 6.60 -17.38
C MET A 1 21.19 7.82 -17.18
N LEU A 2 21.71 9.01 -16.94
CA LEU A 2 20.91 10.24 -16.73
C LEU A 2 20.16 10.74 -17.98
N SER A 3 20.54 10.30 -19.17
CA SER A 3 19.87 10.64 -20.44
C SER A 3 18.69 9.71 -20.79
N ASN A 4 18.35 8.77 -19.92
CA ASN A 4 17.20 7.87 -20.15
C ASN A 4 15.90 8.68 -19.98
N PRO A 5 14.99 8.70 -20.98
CA PRO A 5 13.74 9.45 -20.92
C PRO A 5 12.87 9.14 -19.70
N VAL A 6 12.89 7.88 -19.25
CA VAL A 6 12.15 7.45 -18.05
C VAL A 6 12.75 8.07 -16.79
N VAL A 7 14.08 8.12 -16.67
CA VAL A 7 14.75 8.75 -15.53
C VAL A 7 14.46 10.25 -15.50
N ILE A 8 14.53 10.92 -16.65
CA ILE A 8 14.21 12.34 -16.77
C ILE A 8 12.77 12.61 -16.34
N SER A 9 11.82 11.81 -16.81
CA SER A 9 10.40 11.97 -16.44
C SER A 9 10.14 11.78 -14.94
N ILE A 10 10.81 10.83 -14.30
CA ILE A 10 10.72 10.62 -12.85
C ILE A 10 11.29 11.82 -12.09
N VAL A 11 12.42 12.34 -12.52
CA VAL A 11 13.02 13.54 -11.90
C VAL A 11 12.08 14.74 -12.05
N VAL A 12 11.47 14.95 -13.22
CA VAL A 12 10.48 16.01 -13.45
C VAL A 12 9.26 15.83 -12.55
N LEU A 13 8.74 14.60 -12.43
CA LEU A 13 7.62 14.28 -11.54
C LEU A 13 7.93 14.65 -10.09
N LEU A 14 9.10 14.22 -9.60
CA LEU A 14 9.54 14.51 -8.24
C LEU A 14 9.73 16.00 -8.00
N ALA A 15 10.38 16.70 -8.93
CA ALA A 15 10.59 18.15 -8.84
C ALA A 15 9.26 18.91 -8.77
N LEU A 16 8.31 18.62 -9.68
CA LEU A 16 6.99 19.24 -9.67
C LEU A 16 6.19 18.92 -8.40
N SER A 17 6.29 17.68 -7.89
CA SER A 17 5.65 17.27 -6.65
C SER A 17 6.22 18.01 -5.43
N LEU A 18 7.53 18.20 -5.37
CA LEU A 18 8.20 18.98 -4.33
C LEU A 18 7.83 20.48 -4.38
N LEU A 19 7.61 21.01 -5.58
CA LEU A 19 7.08 22.36 -5.79
C LEU A 19 5.59 22.51 -5.48
N ARG A 20 4.95 21.45 -4.94
CA ARG A 20 3.52 21.40 -4.61
C ARG A 20 2.58 21.63 -5.80
N VAL A 21 3.03 21.35 -7.01
CA VAL A 21 2.16 21.30 -8.19
C VAL A 21 1.14 20.16 -8.00
N ASN A 22 -0.08 20.36 -8.48
CA ASN A 22 -1.10 19.31 -8.45
C ASN A 22 -0.55 18.02 -9.08
N VAL A 23 -0.68 16.90 -8.38
CA VAL A 23 -0.08 15.61 -8.77
C VAL A 23 -0.55 15.13 -10.15
N VAL A 24 -1.80 15.41 -10.53
CA VAL A 24 -2.32 15.04 -11.86
C VAL A 24 -1.58 15.82 -12.96
N ILE A 25 -1.40 17.14 -12.75
CA ILE A 25 -0.64 17.98 -13.69
C ILE A 25 0.81 17.53 -13.76
N ALA A 26 1.44 17.23 -12.62
CA ALA A 26 2.81 16.74 -12.56
C ALA A 26 2.98 15.41 -13.32
N LEU A 27 2.02 14.48 -13.21
CA LEU A 27 2.00 13.21 -13.93
C LEU A 27 1.86 13.42 -15.46
N VAL A 28 0.96 14.31 -15.88
CA VAL A 28 0.79 14.62 -17.32
C VAL A 28 2.06 15.21 -17.90
N ILE A 29 2.62 16.22 -17.24
CA ILE A 29 3.85 16.89 -17.71
C ILE A 29 5.02 15.89 -17.77
N SER A 30 5.18 15.04 -16.74
CA SER A 30 6.27 14.07 -16.73
C SER A 30 6.10 12.99 -17.81
N ALA A 31 4.88 12.53 -18.08
CA ALA A 31 4.60 11.58 -19.15
C ALA A 31 4.89 12.16 -20.54
N LEU A 32 4.48 13.42 -20.78
CA LEU A 32 4.81 14.13 -22.02
C LEU A 32 6.31 14.34 -22.16
N THR A 33 7.02 14.68 -21.07
CA THR A 33 8.48 14.82 -21.07
C THR A 33 9.16 13.50 -21.44
N ALA A 34 8.68 12.35 -20.93
CA ALA A 34 9.22 11.04 -21.29
C ALA A 34 9.13 10.78 -22.80
N GLY A 35 7.98 11.05 -23.41
CA GLY A 35 7.77 10.84 -24.84
C GLY A 35 8.62 11.77 -25.71
N LEU A 36 8.71 13.04 -25.35
CA LEU A 36 9.50 14.03 -26.09
C LEU A 36 11.01 13.76 -25.97
N CYS A 37 11.51 13.42 -24.77
CA CYS A 37 12.91 13.05 -24.57
C CYS A 37 13.25 11.67 -25.17
N GLY A 38 12.24 10.84 -25.46
CA GLY A 38 12.38 9.54 -26.12
C GLY A 38 12.30 9.61 -27.65
N ASP A 39 12.42 10.80 -28.25
CA ASP A 39 12.37 11.04 -29.70
C ASP A 39 11.09 10.54 -30.40
N LEU A 40 9.98 10.38 -29.66
CA LEU A 40 8.70 9.97 -30.23
C LEU A 40 8.04 11.09 -31.07
N GLY A 41 8.42 12.34 -30.85
CA GLY A 41 7.73 13.51 -31.35
C GLY A 41 6.36 13.74 -30.69
N LEU A 42 5.80 14.93 -30.86
CA LEU A 42 4.60 15.36 -30.14
C LEU A 42 3.38 14.47 -30.42
N SER A 43 3.14 14.16 -31.70
CA SER A 43 1.96 13.40 -32.12
C SER A 43 1.93 11.98 -31.52
N LYS A 44 3.03 11.23 -31.62
CA LYS A 44 3.14 9.89 -31.06
C LYS A 44 3.16 9.89 -29.53
N THR A 45 3.71 10.95 -28.92
CA THR A 45 3.67 11.12 -27.46
C THR A 45 2.24 11.26 -26.96
N ILE A 46 1.42 12.08 -27.64
CA ILE A 46 0.00 12.25 -27.30
C ILE A 46 -0.77 10.94 -27.53
N GLU A 47 -0.52 10.26 -28.64
CA GLU A 47 -1.14 8.97 -28.95
C GLU A 47 -0.81 7.91 -27.90
N ALA A 48 0.46 7.77 -27.51
CA ALA A 48 0.90 6.84 -26.46
C ALA A 48 0.28 7.21 -25.09
N PHE A 49 0.22 8.50 -24.76
CA PHE A 49 -0.41 8.98 -23.54
C PHE A 49 -1.90 8.65 -23.49
N THR A 50 -2.64 8.98 -24.56
CA THR A 50 -4.08 8.71 -24.63
C THR A 50 -4.41 7.22 -24.66
N GLY A 51 -3.59 6.42 -25.36
CA GLY A 51 -3.71 4.96 -25.35
C GLY A 51 -3.50 4.34 -23.97
N GLY A 52 -2.59 4.92 -23.17
CA GLY A 52 -2.36 4.48 -21.79
C GLY A 52 -3.47 4.82 -20.81
N LEU A 53 -4.30 5.85 -21.09
CA LEU A 53 -5.38 6.28 -20.21
C LEU A 53 -6.48 5.23 -20.04
N GLY A 54 -6.73 4.39 -21.06
CA GLY A 54 -7.77 3.36 -21.01
C GLY A 54 -7.59 2.37 -19.87
N GLY A 55 -6.36 1.85 -19.69
CA GLY A 55 -6.04 0.97 -18.57
C GLY A 55 -6.12 1.67 -17.20
N GLY A 56 -5.75 2.96 -17.15
CA GLY A 56 -5.90 3.77 -15.94
C GLY A 56 -7.35 4.02 -15.55
N ALA A 57 -8.25 4.18 -16.52
CA ALA A 57 -9.66 4.40 -16.28
C ALA A 57 -10.34 3.19 -15.60
N GLU A 58 -10.02 1.97 -16.01
CA GLU A 58 -10.51 0.75 -15.37
C GLU A 58 -10.08 0.68 -13.90
N VAL A 59 -8.82 0.96 -13.62
CA VAL A 59 -8.29 1.00 -12.25
C VAL A 59 -9.01 2.08 -11.44
N ALA A 60 -9.18 3.30 -11.97
CA ALA A 60 -9.87 4.39 -11.30
C ALA A 60 -11.33 4.05 -10.97
N MET A 61 -12.05 3.39 -11.90
CA MET A 61 -13.43 2.94 -11.68
C MET A 61 -13.50 1.90 -10.55
N ASN A 62 -12.58 0.92 -10.55
CA ASN A 62 -12.50 -0.08 -9.50
C ASN A 62 -12.26 0.56 -8.13
N TYR A 63 -11.37 1.54 -8.02
CA TYR A 63 -11.14 2.28 -6.78
C TYR A 63 -12.36 3.09 -6.34
N ALA A 64 -13.04 3.76 -7.27
CA ALA A 64 -14.25 4.52 -6.96
C ALA A 64 -15.37 3.62 -6.42
N MET A 65 -15.60 2.46 -7.05
CA MET A 65 -16.60 1.49 -6.60
C MET A 65 -16.24 0.91 -5.23
N LEU A 66 -14.97 0.57 -4.99
CA LEU A 66 -14.50 0.08 -3.70
C LEU A 66 -14.62 1.15 -2.60
N GLY A 67 -14.31 2.40 -2.91
CA GLY A 67 -14.53 3.53 -2.01
C GLY A 67 -16.00 3.70 -1.63
N ALA A 68 -16.89 3.65 -2.60
CA ALA A 68 -18.34 3.70 -2.37
C ALA A 68 -18.82 2.52 -1.49
N PHE A 69 -18.32 1.31 -1.75
CA PHE A 69 -18.64 0.14 -0.94
C PHE A 69 -18.12 0.29 0.51
N ALA A 70 -16.92 0.80 0.70
CA ALA A 70 -16.37 1.07 2.04
C ALA A 70 -17.22 2.09 2.81
N ILE A 71 -17.70 3.14 2.15
CA ILE A 71 -18.63 4.13 2.74
C ILE A 71 -19.96 3.47 3.10
N ALA A 72 -20.51 2.64 2.22
CA ALA A 72 -21.75 1.91 2.48
C ALA A 72 -21.63 1.00 3.71
N ILE A 73 -20.55 0.24 3.84
CA ILE A 73 -20.26 -0.58 5.04
C ILE A 73 -20.13 0.31 6.28
N SER A 74 -19.40 1.41 6.19
CA SER A 74 -19.23 2.33 7.32
C SER A 74 -20.57 2.91 7.79
N LYS A 75 -21.47 3.23 6.88
CA LYS A 75 -22.81 3.78 7.19
C LYS A 75 -23.85 2.72 7.56
N SER A 76 -23.60 1.45 7.28
CA SER A 76 -24.56 0.35 7.60
C SER A 76 -24.68 0.05 9.09
N GLY A 77 -23.85 0.64 9.95
CA GLY A 77 -23.80 0.36 11.39
C GLY A 77 -23.15 -0.99 11.75
N ILE A 78 -22.74 -1.79 10.76
CA ILE A 78 -22.05 -3.08 11.00
C ILE A 78 -20.75 -2.84 11.77
N THR A 79 -20.05 -1.76 11.45
CA THR A 79 -18.81 -1.35 12.10
C THR A 79 -19.01 -1.01 13.58
N ASP A 80 -20.11 -0.30 13.88
CA ASP A 80 -20.46 0.07 15.26
C ASP A 80 -20.90 -1.13 16.07
N LEU A 81 -21.67 -2.06 15.47
CA LEU A 81 -22.04 -3.33 16.08
C LEU A 81 -20.81 -4.20 16.38
N LEU A 82 -19.85 -4.25 15.48
CA LEU A 82 -18.61 -5.01 15.66
C LEU A 82 -17.76 -4.38 16.77
N ALA A 83 -17.61 -3.06 16.75
CA ALA A 83 -16.95 -2.30 17.80
C ALA A 83 -17.65 -2.51 19.16
N TYR A 84 -18.98 -2.42 19.22
CA TYR A 84 -19.75 -2.64 20.42
C TYR A 84 -19.56 -4.07 20.98
N LYS A 85 -19.67 -5.11 20.14
CA LYS A 85 -19.42 -6.51 20.55
C LYS A 85 -18.02 -6.73 21.12
N ILE A 86 -17.01 -6.18 20.46
CA ILE A 86 -15.62 -6.28 20.91
C ILE A 86 -15.45 -5.58 22.26
N ILE A 87 -15.98 -4.38 22.39
CA ILE A 87 -15.89 -3.55 23.59
C ILE A 87 -16.63 -4.20 24.77
N THR A 88 -17.84 -4.72 24.54
CA THR A 88 -18.63 -5.37 25.59
C THR A 88 -17.94 -6.65 26.10
N ARG A 89 -17.22 -7.33 25.22
CA ARG A 89 -16.43 -8.50 25.60
C ARG A 89 -15.14 -8.13 26.35
N MET A 90 -14.58 -6.94 26.08
CA MET A 90 -13.42 -6.39 26.79
C MET A 90 -13.76 -5.86 28.18
N ASN A 91 -14.96 -5.30 28.37
CA ASN A 91 -15.37 -4.72 29.66
C ASN A 91 -15.55 -5.74 30.82
N LYS A 92 -15.46 -7.03 30.52
CA LYS A 92 -15.63 -8.07 31.58
C LYS A 92 -14.44 -8.22 32.50
N THR A 93 -13.22 -7.77 32.18
CA THR A 93 -12.07 -7.62 33.12
C THR A 93 -10.90 -6.85 32.43
N PRO A 94 -10.80 -5.54 32.54
CA PRO A 94 -9.66 -4.82 31.99
C PRO A 94 -8.51 -4.80 33.01
N THR A 95 -7.68 -5.82 32.98
CA THR A 95 -6.33 -5.73 33.53
C THR A 95 -5.44 -5.13 32.45
N ASP A 96 -4.50 -4.24 32.80
CA ASP A 96 -3.60 -3.59 31.83
C ASP A 96 -2.85 -4.59 30.93
N LYS A 97 -2.54 -5.77 31.46
CA LYS A 97 -1.94 -6.87 30.68
C LYS A 97 -2.88 -7.43 29.60
N ASN A 98 -4.16 -7.54 29.88
CA ASN A 98 -5.17 -8.04 28.91
C ASN A 98 -5.39 -7.02 27.79
N LEU A 99 -5.32 -5.74 28.10
CA LEU A 99 -5.45 -4.66 27.11
C LEU A 99 -4.25 -4.63 26.16
N ALA A 100 -3.03 -4.78 26.68
CA ALA A 100 -1.82 -4.85 25.87
C ALA A 100 -1.81 -6.10 24.97
N TRP A 101 -2.19 -7.25 25.50
CA TRP A 101 -2.30 -8.49 24.73
C TRP A 101 -3.31 -8.34 23.58
N PHE A 102 -4.49 -7.77 23.85
CA PHE A 102 -5.52 -7.55 22.86
C PHE A 102 -5.06 -6.58 21.75
N LYS A 103 -4.34 -5.51 22.12
CA LYS A 103 -3.73 -4.58 21.17
C LYS A 103 -2.82 -5.31 20.18
N TYR A 104 -1.88 -6.11 20.67
CA TYR A 104 -0.93 -6.81 19.81
C TYR A 104 -1.57 -7.95 19.02
N MET A 105 -2.57 -8.63 19.59
CA MET A 105 -3.37 -9.62 18.88
C MET A 105 -4.10 -8.97 17.69
N LEU A 106 -4.75 -7.82 17.90
CA LEU A 106 -5.43 -7.08 16.82
C LEU A 106 -4.46 -6.65 15.72
N LEU A 107 -3.29 -6.14 16.09
CA LEU A 107 -2.24 -5.76 15.14
C LEU A 107 -1.70 -6.98 14.38
N GLY A 108 -1.56 -8.13 15.04
CA GLY A 108 -1.17 -9.40 14.40
C GLY A 108 -2.22 -9.91 13.41
N ILE A 109 -3.51 -9.86 13.79
CA ILE A 109 -4.61 -10.23 12.90
C ILE A 109 -4.63 -9.31 11.67
N LEU A 110 -4.46 -7.99 11.87
CA LEU A 110 -4.41 -7.03 10.79
C LEU A 110 -3.24 -7.31 9.83
N LEU A 111 -2.08 -7.69 10.37
CA LEU A 111 -0.92 -8.11 9.58
C LEU A 111 -1.22 -9.35 8.74
N LEU A 112 -1.82 -10.38 9.35
CA LEU A 112 -2.19 -11.61 8.63
C LEU A 112 -3.19 -11.34 7.50
N PHE A 113 -4.18 -10.48 7.75
CA PHE A 113 -5.13 -10.06 6.71
C PHE A 113 -4.45 -9.27 5.59
N ALA A 114 -3.52 -8.36 5.91
CA ALA A 114 -2.76 -7.62 4.92
C ALA A 114 -1.92 -8.55 4.03
N ILE A 115 -1.24 -9.53 4.62
CA ILE A 115 -0.48 -10.56 3.90
C ILE A 115 -1.40 -11.37 3.00
N SER A 116 -2.54 -11.83 3.52
CA SER A 116 -3.50 -12.65 2.76
C SER A 116 -4.10 -11.88 1.59
N SER A 117 -4.40 -10.60 1.77
CA SER A 117 -5.00 -9.76 0.73
C SER A 117 -4.08 -9.54 -0.47
N GLN A 118 -2.79 -9.67 -0.29
CA GLN A 118 -1.81 -9.50 -1.37
C GLN A 118 -1.50 -10.79 -2.11
N ASN A 119 -1.40 -11.90 -1.37
CA ASN A 119 -0.88 -13.16 -1.93
C ASN A 119 -1.97 -14.21 -2.22
N LEU A 120 -3.07 -14.23 -1.45
CA LEU A 120 -4.14 -15.22 -1.61
C LEU A 120 -5.35 -14.65 -2.36
N LEU A 121 -5.76 -13.44 -2.01
CA LEU A 121 -6.90 -12.78 -2.61
C LEU A 121 -6.39 -11.47 -3.23
N PRO A 122 -6.43 -11.29 -4.56
CA PRO A 122 -5.90 -10.08 -5.21
C PRO A 122 -6.80 -8.86 -4.96
N VAL A 123 -7.13 -8.58 -3.72
CA VAL A 123 -7.96 -7.46 -3.24
C VAL A 123 -7.14 -6.40 -2.50
N HIS A 124 -5.83 -6.37 -2.70
CA HIS A 124 -4.91 -5.48 -2.01
C HIS A 124 -5.28 -3.99 -2.11
N ILE A 125 -5.82 -3.58 -3.24
CA ILE A 125 -6.28 -2.21 -3.48
C ILE A 125 -7.47 -1.85 -2.58
N ALA A 126 -8.40 -2.79 -2.40
CA ALA A 126 -9.59 -2.62 -1.59
C ALA A 126 -9.35 -2.80 -0.09
N PHE A 127 -8.24 -3.43 0.28
CA PHE A 127 -7.97 -3.81 1.66
C PHE A 127 -8.01 -2.61 2.62
N ILE A 128 -7.30 -1.54 2.30
CA ILE A 128 -7.22 -0.36 3.17
C ILE A 128 -8.59 0.29 3.37
N PRO A 129 -9.34 0.67 2.30
CA PRO A 129 -10.64 1.33 2.47
C PRO A 129 -11.72 0.43 3.08
N ILE A 130 -11.61 -0.89 2.98
CA ILE A 130 -12.61 -1.80 3.56
C ILE A 130 -12.29 -2.11 5.04
N VAL A 131 -11.03 -2.34 5.39
CA VAL A 131 -10.65 -2.84 6.72
C VAL A 131 -10.35 -1.73 7.71
N VAL A 132 -9.71 -0.63 7.28
CA VAL A 132 -9.23 0.40 8.21
C VAL A 132 -10.38 1.24 8.80
N PRO A 133 -11.34 1.79 8.02
CA PRO A 133 -12.39 2.64 8.57
C PRO A 133 -13.21 1.98 9.69
N PRO A 134 -13.66 0.70 9.55
CA PRO A 134 -14.36 0.00 10.62
C PRO A 134 -13.56 -0.14 11.92
N LEU A 135 -12.25 -0.26 11.81
CA LEU A 135 -11.37 -0.47 12.95
C LEU A 135 -10.89 0.83 13.62
N LEU A 136 -11.12 2.00 13.01
CA LEU A 136 -10.66 3.27 13.57
C LEU A 136 -11.20 3.56 14.97
N SER A 137 -12.46 3.24 15.25
CA SER A 137 -13.07 3.40 16.56
C SER A 137 -12.39 2.51 17.62
N ILE A 138 -12.01 1.30 17.23
CA ILE A 138 -11.29 0.35 18.09
C ILE A 138 -9.87 0.82 18.33
N PHE A 139 -9.16 1.29 17.28
CA PHE A 139 -7.82 1.85 17.41
C PHE A 139 -7.78 3.07 18.34
N ASN A 140 -8.79 3.95 18.25
CA ASN A 140 -8.90 5.11 19.12
C ASN A 140 -9.14 4.71 20.59
N ARG A 141 -10.03 3.75 20.84
CA ARG A 141 -10.29 3.25 22.21
C ARG A 141 -9.08 2.56 22.83
N LEU A 142 -8.33 1.80 22.05
CA LEU A 142 -7.09 1.15 22.48
C LEU A 142 -5.91 2.12 22.52
N LYS A 143 -6.14 3.40 22.17
CA LYS A 143 -5.10 4.44 22.05
C LYS A 143 -3.91 3.98 21.20
N ILE A 144 -4.19 3.20 20.14
CA ILE A 144 -3.16 2.71 19.22
C ILE A 144 -2.71 3.86 18.32
N ASP A 145 -1.39 4.07 18.23
CA ASP A 145 -0.87 5.05 17.27
C ASP A 145 -1.17 4.58 15.84
N ARG A 146 -1.91 5.39 15.08
CA ARG A 146 -2.30 5.09 13.69
C ARG A 146 -1.09 4.87 12.78
N ARG A 147 0.07 5.43 13.12
CA ARG A 147 1.33 5.21 12.40
C ARG A 147 1.81 3.77 12.55
N ALA A 148 1.65 3.15 13.73
CA ALA A 148 1.94 1.73 13.90
C ALA A 148 1.04 0.86 13.02
N VAL A 149 -0.26 1.21 12.94
CA VAL A 149 -1.21 0.52 12.05
C VAL A 149 -0.78 0.65 10.59
N ALA A 150 -0.40 1.86 10.15
CA ALA A 150 0.10 2.11 8.80
C ALA A 150 1.35 1.27 8.49
N CYS A 151 2.33 1.22 9.40
CA CYS A 151 3.53 0.40 9.24
C CYS A 151 3.20 -1.09 9.07
N ILE A 152 2.27 -1.61 9.86
CA ILE A 152 1.84 -3.02 9.80
C ILE A 152 1.16 -3.34 8.47
N ILE A 153 0.24 -2.48 8.03
CA ILE A 153 -0.45 -2.65 6.76
C ILE A 153 0.54 -2.57 5.59
N THR A 154 1.39 -1.56 5.58
CA THR A 154 2.40 -1.39 4.53
C THR A 154 3.32 -2.60 4.46
N PHE A 155 3.82 -3.07 5.60
CA PHE A 155 4.65 -4.28 5.65
C PHE A 155 3.91 -5.51 5.11
N GLY A 156 2.68 -5.76 5.58
CA GLY A 156 1.89 -6.92 5.14
C GLY A 156 1.57 -6.90 3.64
N LEU A 157 1.31 -5.71 3.09
CA LEU A 157 1.03 -5.54 1.67
C LEU A 157 2.29 -5.58 0.79
N THR A 158 3.49 -5.34 1.33
CA THR A 158 4.70 -5.23 0.49
C THR A 158 5.70 -6.36 0.72
N ALA A 159 6.02 -6.71 1.95
CA ALA A 159 7.11 -7.62 2.24
C ALA A 159 6.93 -9.03 1.65
N THR A 160 5.71 -9.54 1.71
CA THR A 160 5.45 -10.95 1.35
C THR A 160 5.47 -11.21 -0.15
N TYR A 161 4.98 -10.29 -0.98
CA TYR A 161 5.05 -10.47 -2.43
C TYR A 161 6.47 -10.33 -2.99
N MET A 162 7.37 -9.73 -2.23
CA MET A 162 8.77 -9.59 -2.64
C MET A 162 9.54 -10.92 -2.57
N ILE A 163 9.10 -11.87 -1.72
CA ILE A 163 9.81 -13.14 -1.50
C ILE A 163 9.00 -14.38 -1.89
N LEU A 164 7.67 -14.29 -1.85
CA LEU A 164 6.80 -15.45 -2.14
C LEU A 164 6.25 -15.37 -3.57
N PRO A 165 6.62 -16.29 -4.47
CA PRO A 165 6.11 -16.32 -5.84
C PRO A 165 4.68 -16.88 -5.91
N VAL A 166 3.75 -16.31 -5.12
CA VAL A 166 2.34 -16.71 -5.04
C VAL A 166 1.46 -15.49 -5.16
N GLY A 167 0.36 -15.59 -5.88
CA GLY A 167 -0.55 -14.47 -6.11
C GLY A 167 0.13 -13.32 -6.84
N PHE A 168 0.03 -12.11 -6.30
CA PHE A 168 0.72 -10.94 -6.87
C PHE A 168 2.26 -11.11 -6.84
N GLY A 169 2.79 -11.82 -5.85
CA GLY A 169 4.23 -12.10 -5.75
C GLY A 169 4.77 -12.86 -6.96
N LYS A 170 3.98 -13.76 -7.55
CA LYS A 170 4.34 -14.44 -8.79
C LYS A 170 4.52 -13.44 -9.94
N ILE A 171 3.59 -12.51 -10.10
CA ILE A 171 3.66 -11.47 -11.13
C ILE A 171 4.89 -10.59 -10.89
N PHE A 172 5.13 -10.17 -9.65
CA PHE A 172 6.25 -9.31 -9.30
C PHE A 172 7.60 -9.99 -9.52
N ILE A 173 7.79 -11.21 -9.02
CA ILE A 173 9.07 -11.91 -9.10
C ILE A 173 9.33 -12.44 -10.52
N GLU A 174 8.38 -13.17 -11.10
CA GLU A 174 8.58 -13.82 -12.41
C GLU A 174 8.45 -12.83 -13.57
N SER A 175 7.31 -12.13 -13.65
CA SER A 175 6.98 -11.32 -14.81
C SER A 175 7.67 -9.96 -14.82
N ILE A 176 8.00 -9.41 -13.65
CA ILE A 176 8.65 -8.10 -13.56
C ILE A 176 10.16 -8.28 -13.29
N LEU A 177 10.55 -8.87 -12.16
CA LEU A 177 11.97 -8.89 -11.78
C LEU A 177 12.79 -9.84 -12.66
N VAL A 178 12.51 -11.12 -12.64
CA VAL A 178 13.29 -12.14 -13.39
C VAL A 178 13.34 -11.80 -14.87
N LYS A 179 12.18 -11.49 -15.46
CA LYS A 179 12.09 -11.13 -16.88
C LYS A 179 12.95 -9.92 -17.22
N ASN A 180 12.86 -8.84 -16.47
CA ASN A 180 13.60 -7.61 -16.77
C ASN A 180 15.09 -7.73 -16.45
N ILE A 181 15.47 -8.47 -15.39
CA ILE A 181 16.88 -8.75 -15.08
C ILE A 181 17.51 -9.57 -16.19
N ASN A 182 16.84 -10.61 -16.68
CA ASN A 182 17.34 -11.47 -17.75
C ASN A 182 17.41 -10.72 -19.09
N LEU A 183 16.44 -9.86 -19.39
CA LEU A 183 16.49 -9.01 -20.58
C LEU A 183 17.65 -8.01 -20.53
N ALA A 184 17.84 -7.35 -19.40
CA ALA A 184 18.93 -6.40 -19.23
C ALA A 184 20.31 -7.07 -19.12
N GLY A 185 20.37 -8.29 -18.59
CA GLY A 185 21.58 -9.07 -18.40
C GLY A 185 22.01 -9.87 -19.64
N ALA A 186 21.12 -10.08 -20.61
CA ALA A 186 21.39 -10.89 -21.80
C ALA A 186 22.67 -10.49 -22.56
N PRO A 187 22.97 -9.19 -22.78
CA PRO A 187 24.22 -8.79 -23.45
C PRO A 187 25.49 -9.14 -22.65
N LEU A 188 25.35 -9.39 -21.35
CA LEU A 188 26.46 -9.75 -20.43
C LEU A 188 26.48 -11.24 -20.09
N GLY A 189 25.61 -12.04 -20.71
CA GLY A 189 25.46 -13.45 -20.41
C GLY A 189 24.88 -13.76 -19.03
N LEU A 190 24.26 -12.76 -18.38
CA LEU A 190 23.67 -12.91 -17.05
C LEU A 190 22.24 -13.44 -17.17
N GLN A 191 21.97 -14.51 -16.43
CA GLN A 191 20.64 -15.07 -16.26
C GLN A 191 20.37 -15.33 -14.80
N THR A 192 19.15 -15.11 -14.37
CA THR A 192 18.71 -15.40 -13.01
C THR A 192 17.40 -16.18 -13.02
N SER A 193 17.17 -16.91 -11.93
CA SER A 193 15.99 -17.72 -11.69
C SER A 193 15.08 -17.09 -10.64
N VAL A 194 13.83 -17.58 -10.57
CA VAL A 194 12.84 -17.16 -9.55
C VAL A 194 13.38 -17.40 -8.13
N GLY A 195 14.03 -18.55 -7.92
CA GLY A 195 14.59 -18.88 -6.60
C GLY A 195 15.71 -17.94 -6.17
N GLU A 196 16.61 -17.58 -7.08
CA GLU A 196 17.71 -16.66 -6.79
C GLU A 196 17.21 -15.25 -6.48
N VAL A 197 16.24 -14.76 -7.25
CA VAL A 197 15.61 -13.45 -6.99
C VAL A 197 14.88 -13.46 -5.66
N SER A 198 14.08 -14.48 -5.36
CA SER A 198 13.38 -14.63 -4.08
C SER A 198 14.36 -14.66 -2.92
N PHE A 199 15.48 -15.37 -3.06
CA PHE A 199 16.52 -15.44 -2.03
C PHE A 199 17.22 -14.07 -1.84
N ALA A 200 17.56 -13.38 -2.91
CA ALA A 200 18.16 -12.04 -2.84
C ALA A 200 17.22 -11.04 -2.15
N MET A 201 15.92 -11.17 -2.37
CA MET A 201 14.89 -10.32 -1.76
C MET A 201 14.70 -10.56 -0.25
N LEU A 202 15.27 -11.63 0.33
CA LEU A 202 15.26 -11.83 1.78
C LEU A 202 15.99 -10.71 2.52
N ILE A 203 17.08 -10.16 1.96
CA ILE A 203 17.87 -9.11 2.61
C ILE A 203 17.03 -7.85 2.87
N PRO A 204 16.40 -7.22 1.87
CA PRO A 204 15.54 -6.07 2.11
C PRO A 204 14.33 -6.40 2.99
N VAL A 205 13.76 -7.61 2.88
CA VAL A 205 12.62 -8.01 3.72
C VAL A 205 13.04 -8.18 5.19
N ILE A 206 14.22 -8.70 5.49
CA ILE A 206 14.76 -8.71 6.86
C ILE A 206 14.88 -7.26 7.40
N GLY A 207 15.40 -6.33 6.59
CA GLY A 207 15.42 -4.91 6.94
C GLY A 207 14.03 -4.35 7.23
N MET A 208 13.03 -4.71 6.43
CA MET A 208 11.62 -4.32 6.65
C MET A 208 11.06 -4.93 7.95
N ILE A 209 11.38 -6.18 8.28
CA ILE A 209 10.98 -6.83 9.55
C ILE A 209 11.56 -6.06 10.73
N LEU A 210 12.87 -5.77 10.70
CA LEU A 210 13.53 -5.00 11.76
C LEU A 210 12.93 -3.60 11.90
N GLY A 211 12.64 -2.94 10.77
CA GLY A 211 11.95 -1.64 10.72
C GLY A 211 10.55 -1.72 11.33
N LEU A 212 9.77 -2.75 11.00
CA LEU A 212 8.43 -2.97 11.56
C LEU A 212 8.49 -3.20 13.09
N LEU A 213 9.38 -4.08 13.54
CA LEU A 213 9.55 -4.35 14.96
C LEU A 213 9.94 -3.08 15.72
N THR A 214 10.87 -2.30 15.18
CA THR A 214 11.26 -1.00 15.74
C THR A 214 10.09 -0.02 15.76
N ALA A 215 9.33 0.08 14.67
CA ALA A 215 8.18 0.96 14.60
C ALA A 215 7.10 0.62 15.65
N VAL A 216 6.75 -0.67 15.75
CA VAL A 216 5.63 -1.13 16.61
C VAL A 216 6.03 -1.16 18.09
N PHE A 217 7.23 -1.66 18.42
CA PHE A 217 7.62 -1.91 19.81
C PHE A 217 8.45 -0.80 20.44
N VAL A 218 9.05 0.09 19.63
CA VAL A 218 9.89 1.19 20.12
C VAL A 218 9.26 2.54 19.78
N THR A 219 9.13 2.87 18.49
CA THR A 219 8.79 4.24 18.04
C THR A 219 7.35 4.61 18.35
N TYR A 220 6.39 3.74 18.01
CA TYR A 220 4.94 4.00 18.12
C TYR A 220 4.27 3.20 19.25
N ARG A 221 5.04 2.75 20.22
CA ARG A 221 4.55 1.97 21.36
C ARG A 221 3.65 2.79 22.30
N LYS A 222 3.94 4.09 22.45
CA LYS A 222 3.24 4.97 23.39
C LYS A 222 1.77 5.14 22.99
N PRO A 223 0.83 5.09 23.95
CA PRO A 223 -0.57 5.37 23.70
C PRO A 223 -0.74 6.78 23.11
N ARG A 224 -1.62 6.91 22.11
CA ARG A 224 -1.93 8.19 21.47
C ARG A 224 -3.44 8.39 21.41
N GLU A 225 -3.89 9.56 21.86
CA GLU A 225 -5.28 9.96 21.77
C GLU A 225 -5.51 10.74 20.47
N TYR A 226 -6.66 10.48 19.85
CA TYR A 226 -7.10 11.19 18.65
C TYR A 226 -8.47 11.79 18.92
N VAL A 227 -8.61 13.07 18.69
CA VAL A 227 -9.90 13.76 18.76
C VAL A 227 -10.75 13.21 17.59
N VAL A 228 -11.87 12.62 17.91
CA VAL A 228 -12.88 12.24 16.91
C VAL A 228 -13.60 13.54 16.55
N THR A 229 -13.20 14.16 15.45
CA THR A 229 -14.00 15.25 14.87
C THR A 229 -15.24 14.56 14.28
N THR A 230 -16.34 14.58 15.01
CA THR A 230 -17.65 14.33 14.41
C THR A 230 -17.84 15.42 13.37
N ALA A 231 -17.68 15.07 12.10
CA ALA A 231 -18.16 15.92 11.03
C ALA A 231 -19.67 16.09 11.25
N GLU A 232 -20.09 17.25 11.68
CA GLU A 232 -21.51 17.62 11.66
C GLU A 232 -21.99 17.42 10.21
N PRO A 233 -23.14 16.78 10.00
CA PRO A 233 -23.70 16.71 8.68
C PRO A 233 -24.02 18.15 8.26
N THR A 234 -23.28 18.66 7.28
CA THR A 234 -23.67 19.88 6.58
C THR A 234 -25.04 19.63 5.96
N THR A 235 -26.03 20.26 6.56
CA THR A 235 -27.43 20.38 6.07
C THR A 235 -27.46 20.96 4.67
#